data_b986d9a83456201bf2657aa4c9ee8e8b
#
_entry.id   b986d9a83456201bf2657aa4c9ee8e8b
#
_cell.length_a   1.000
_cell.length_b   1.000
_cell.length_c   1.000
_cell.angle_alpha   90.00
_cell.angle_beta   90.00
_cell.angle_gamma   90.00
#
_symmetry.space_group_name_H-M   'P 1'
#
loop_
_entity.id
_entity.type
_entity.pdbx_description
1 polymer ?
#
loop_
_entity_poly.entity_id
_entity_poly.type
_entity_poly.pdbx_seq_one_letter_code
_entity_poly.pdbx_strand_id
1 'polypeptide(L)'
;MNPPAIAIDGPAASGKSTVAKLIAKELGFTFINTGAMYRAVTWYVLQQGIAPADTEAVKAILPGIPLSFGKDGAVSTVMCEGRVLGEELTLQSTNDNVSTIAAIPEVRALLVEKQREYNLAEPVVMEGRDIGTVVFPNTPYKYFVTASEEVRAARRAAQGLTDSIAERDRKDSARACAPLTMADDAKLVDTSDMSIEQVVAYIAEDIHNRMA
;
A
#
# COMPACT_ATOMS: atom_id res chain seq x y z
N MET A 1 18.94 -6.73 15.24
CA MET A 1 18.11 -5.60 14.76
C MET A 1 17.53 -6.01 13.41
N ASN A 2 16.25 -5.73 13.18
CA ASN A 2 15.67 -5.96 11.85
C ASN A 2 16.31 -5.01 10.81
N PRO A 3 16.36 -5.39 9.53
CA PRO A 3 16.79 -4.50 8.47
C PRO A 3 15.96 -3.20 8.43
N PRO A 4 16.48 -2.10 7.85
CA PRO A 4 15.73 -0.86 7.71
C PRO A 4 14.40 -1.05 6.98
N ALA A 5 13.33 -0.43 7.50
CA ALA A 5 12.03 -0.35 6.85
C ALA A 5 11.67 1.12 6.62
N ILE A 6 11.38 1.48 5.38
CA ILE A 6 10.91 2.83 5.02
C ILE A 6 9.41 2.77 4.77
N ALA A 7 8.66 3.54 5.54
CA ALA A 7 7.21 3.64 5.46
C ALA A 7 6.80 4.84 4.61
N ILE A 8 6.03 4.59 3.54
CA ILE A 8 5.48 5.64 2.68
C ILE A 8 3.96 5.52 2.65
N ASP A 9 3.30 6.34 3.44
CA ASP A 9 1.85 6.39 3.54
C ASP A 9 1.26 7.59 2.77
N GLY A 10 -0.03 7.56 2.55
CA GLY A 10 -0.73 8.68 1.92
C GLY A 10 -2.00 8.28 1.18
N PRO A 11 -2.81 9.25 0.74
CA PRO A 11 -4.11 9.02 0.11
C PRO A 11 -3.97 8.41 -1.29
N ALA A 12 -5.10 8.08 -1.91
CA ALA A 12 -5.15 7.57 -3.28
C ALA A 12 -4.59 8.60 -4.27
N ALA A 13 -3.90 8.13 -5.32
CA ALA A 13 -3.33 8.95 -6.40
C ALA A 13 -2.33 10.05 -5.95
N SER A 14 -1.76 9.97 -4.74
CA SER A 14 -0.73 10.91 -4.26
C SER A 14 0.64 10.74 -4.92
N GLY A 15 0.84 9.69 -5.74
CA GLY A 15 2.12 9.38 -6.37
C GLY A 15 3.04 8.47 -5.55
N LYS A 16 2.66 8.11 -4.32
CA LYS A 16 3.48 7.32 -3.38
C LYS A 16 4.04 6.01 -3.95
N SER A 17 3.27 5.27 -4.77
CA SER A 17 3.74 3.99 -5.33
C SER A 17 4.92 4.19 -6.30
N THR A 18 4.85 5.24 -7.13
CA THR A 18 5.94 5.60 -8.05
C THR A 18 7.17 6.05 -7.27
N VAL A 19 6.98 6.93 -6.30
CA VAL A 19 8.04 7.45 -5.43
C VAL A 19 8.69 6.31 -4.64
N ALA A 20 7.90 5.47 -3.98
CA ALA A 20 8.39 4.34 -3.20
C ALA A 20 9.21 3.35 -4.04
N LYS A 21 8.75 3.06 -5.26
CA LYS A 21 9.48 2.18 -6.20
C LYS A 21 10.82 2.76 -6.63
N LEU A 22 10.88 4.05 -6.89
CA LEU A 22 12.12 4.73 -7.29
C LEU A 22 13.11 4.82 -6.13
N ILE A 23 12.63 5.15 -4.91
CA ILE A 23 13.46 5.15 -3.70
C ILE A 23 14.01 3.76 -3.42
N ALA A 24 13.19 2.71 -3.51
CA ALA A 24 13.64 1.34 -3.33
C ALA A 24 14.76 0.98 -4.31
N LYS A 25 14.61 1.38 -5.57
CA LYS A 25 15.64 1.16 -6.60
C LYS A 25 16.95 1.90 -6.28
N GLU A 26 16.85 3.15 -5.84
CA GLU A 26 18.01 3.98 -5.52
C GLU A 26 18.80 3.44 -4.33
N LEU A 27 18.08 2.98 -3.28
CA LEU A 27 18.68 2.44 -2.06
C LEU A 27 19.08 0.95 -2.18
N GLY A 28 18.70 0.26 -3.26
CA GLY A 28 18.90 -1.18 -3.38
C GLY A 28 18.00 -2.01 -2.43
N PHE A 29 16.85 -1.47 -2.04
CA PHE A 29 15.89 -2.11 -1.14
C PHE A 29 14.75 -2.79 -1.92
N THR A 30 14.03 -3.70 -1.26
CA THR A 30 12.85 -4.32 -1.87
C THR A 30 11.63 -3.40 -1.75
N PHE A 31 10.97 -3.13 -2.89
CA PHE A 31 9.73 -2.38 -2.96
C PHE A 31 8.52 -3.26 -2.66
N ILE A 32 7.71 -2.88 -1.68
CA ILE A 32 6.49 -3.59 -1.29
C ILE A 32 5.25 -2.73 -1.56
N ASN A 33 4.37 -3.22 -2.43
CA ASN A 33 3.07 -2.62 -2.70
C ASN A 33 1.97 -3.31 -1.88
N THR A 34 1.66 -2.79 -0.71
CA THR A 34 0.62 -3.40 0.14
C THR A 34 -0.77 -3.30 -0.47
N GLY A 35 -1.05 -2.25 -1.24
CA GLY A 35 -2.31 -2.12 -1.98
C GLY A 35 -2.54 -3.27 -2.96
N ALA A 36 -1.50 -3.87 -3.53
CA ALA A 36 -1.62 -5.07 -4.35
C ALA A 36 -2.06 -6.28 -3.53
N MET A 37 -1.56 -6.43 -2.29
CA MET A 37 -1.93 -7.52 -1.39
C MET A 37 -3.43 -7.45 -1.02
N TYR A 38 -3.94 -6.26 -0.64
CA TYR A 38 -5.37 -6.06 -0.36
C TYR A 38 -6.24 -6.29 -1.60
N ARG A 39 -5.80 -5.84 -2.79
CA ARG A 39 -6.50 -6.08 -4.05
C ARG A 39 -6.57 -7.56 -4.42
N ALA A 40 -5.53 -8.32 -4.11
CA ALA A 40 -5.54 -9.76 -4.35
C ALA A 40 -6.59 -10.49 -3.49
N VAL A 41 -6.69 -10.15 -2.19
CA VAL A 41 -7.76 -10.68 -1.34
C VAL A 41 -9.13 -10.27 -1.88
N THR A 42 -9.29 -9.01 -2.28
CA THR A 42 -10.54 -8.50 -2.85
C THR A 42 -10.93 -9.26 -4.11
N TRP A 43 -9.99 -9.40 -5.04
CA TRP A 43 -10.21 -10.15 -6.27
C TRP A 43 -10.61 -11.60 -5.98
N TYR A 44 -9.90 -12.28 -5.08
CA TYR A 44 -10.22 -13.66 -4.72
C TYR A 44 -11.63 -13.79 -4.11
N VAL A 45 -12.01 -12.91 -3.19
CA VAL A 45 -13.37 -12.85 -2.62
C VAL A 45 -14.43 -12.76 -3.71
N LEU A 46 -14.21 -11.84 -4.69
CA LEU A 46 -15.13 -11.67 -5.82
C LEU A 46 -15.18 -12.91 -6.72
N GLN A 47 -14.05 -13.61 -6.95
CA GLN A 47 -14.03 -14.86 -7.72
C GLN A 47 -14.82 -16.00 -7.04
N GLN A 48 -14.90 -15.99 -5.71
CA GLN A 48 -15.73 -16.94 -4.95
C GLN A 48 -17.24 -16.57 -4.95
N GLY A 49 -17.62 -15.48 -5.63
CA GLY A 49 -19.01 -14.99 -5.65
C GLY A 49 -19.47 -14.42 -4.30
N ILE A 50 -18.54 -14.10 -3.39
CA ILE A 50 -18.85 -13.55 -2.08
C ILE A 50 -19.05 -12.04 -2.19
N ALA A 51 -20.14 -11.53 -1.63
CA ALA A 51 -20.35 -10.08 -1.55
C ALA A 51 -19.32 -9.44 -0.60
N PRO A 52 -18.57 -8.40 -1.00
CA PRO A 52 -17.56 -7.75 -0.16
C PRO A 52 -18.10 -7.22 1.18
N ALA A 53 -19.40 -6.94 1.28
CA ALA A 53 -20.06 -6.49 2.49
C ALA A 53 -20.43 -7.66 3.44
N ASP A 54 -20.40 -8.91 2.97
CA ASP A 54 -20.62 -10.10 3.81
C ASP A 54 -19.34 -10.46 4.56
N THR A 55 -19.11 -9.73 5.66
CA THR A 55 -17.91 -9.87 6.47
C THR A 55 -17.70 -11.30 6.98
N GLU A 56 -18.76 -12.01 7.36
CA GLU A 56 -18.65 -13.37 7.89
C GLU A 56 -18.24 -14.37 6.81
N ALA A 57 -18.81 -14.27 5.61
CA ALA A 57 -18.40 -15.10 4.48
C ALA A 57 -16.94 -14.81 4.07
N VAL A 58 -16.52 -13.53 4.06
CA VAL A 58 -15.13 -13.16 3.80
C VAL A 58 -14.19 -13.79 4.84
N LYS A 59 -14.48 -13.66 6.12
CA LYS A 59 -13.67 -14.25 7.21
C LYS A 59 -13.54 -15.77 7.06
N ALA A 60 -14.63 -16.44 6.69
CA ALA A 60 -14.66 -17.91 6.59
C ALA A 60 -13.66 -18.46 5.55
N ILE A 61 -13.35 -17.70 4.50
CA ILE A 61 -12.42 -18.15 3.45
C ILE A 61 -10.95 -17.81 3.73
N LEU A 62 -10.65 -16.88 4.66
CA LEU A 62 -9.28 -16.43 4.90
C LEU A 62 -8.30 -17.54 5.28
N PRO A 63 -8.66 -18.52 6.15
CA PRO A 63 -7.72 -19.58 6.54
C PRO A 63 -7.26 -20.48 5.39
N GLY A 64 -8.05 -20.57 4.32
CA GLY A 64 -7.75 -21.38 3.14
C GLY A 64 -7.43 -20.56 1.88
N ILE A 65 -7.24 -19.26 2.00
CA ILE A 65 -6.99 -18.41 0.85
C ILE A 65 -5.67 -18.79 0.15
N PRO A 66 -5.69 -19.16 -1.15
CA PRO A 66 -4.50 -19.68 -1.86
C PRO A 66 -3.61 -18.56 -2.35
N LEU A 67 -3.46 -17.49 -1.57
CA LEU A 67 -2.59 -16.36 -1.87
C LEU A 67 -1.21 -16.59 -1.24
N SER A 68 -0.19 -16.32 -2.03
CA SER A 68 1.19 -16.26 -1.56
C SER A 68 1.85 -14.97 -1.99
N PHE A 69 2.80 -14.53 -1.18
CA PHE A 69 3.47 -13.26 -1.34
C PHE A 69 4.95 -13.50 -1.50
N GLY A 70 5.52 -13.03 -2.61
CA GLY A 70 6.91 -13.21 -2.98
C GLY A 70 7.49 -11.95 -3.60
N LYS A 71 8.58 -12.11 -4.34
CA LYS A 71 9.20 -11.02 -5.10
C LYS A 71 9.73 -11.51 -6.45
N ASP A 72 9.80 -10.58 -7.39
CA ASP A 72 10.55 -10.70 -8.64
C ASP A 72 11.61 -9.59 -8.64
N GLY A 73 12.89 -10.00 -8.55
CA GLY A 73 13.98 -9.08 -8.28
C GLY A 73 13.76 -8.30 -6.98
N ALA A 74 13.68 -6.98 -7.06
CA ALA A 74 13.47 -6.08 -5.93
C ALA A 74 12.01 -5.56 -5.83
N VAL A 75 11.03 -6.25 -6.44
CA VAL A 75 9.61 -5.84 -6.42
C VAL A 75 8.75 -6.96 -5.87
N SER A 76 7.89 -6.64 -4.90
CA SER A 76 6.93 -7.61 -4.36
C SER A 76 5.95 -8.11 -5.41
N THR A 77 5.65 -9.39 -5.37
CA THR A 77 4.65 -10.05 -6.22
C THR A 77 3.58 -10.70 -5.37
N VAL A 78 2.38 -10.79 -5.92
CA VAL A 78 1.28 -11.55 -5.32
C VAL A 78 0.90 -12.68 -6.26
N MET A 79 0.78 -13.87 -5.73
CA MET A 79 0.40 -15.07 -6.47
C MET A 79 -0.89 -15.66 -5.90
N CYS A 80 -1.70 -16.23 -6.78
CA CYS A 80 -2.84 -17.06 -6.41
C CYS A 80 -2.68 -18.43 -7.09
N GLU A 81 -2.73 -19.51 -6.31
CA GLU A 81 -2.54 -20.87 -6.81
C GLU A 81 -1.26 -21.05 -7.65
N GLY A 82 -0.17 -20.36 -7.23
CA GLY A 82 1.12 -20.39 -7.92
C GLY A 82 1.24 -19.49 -9.15
N ARG A 83 0.16 -18.82 -9.57
CA ARG A 83 0.16 -17.86 -10.70
C ARG A 83 0.30 -16.43 -10.20
N VAL A 84 1.24 -15.67 -10.75
CA VAL A 84 1.38 -14.24 -10.45
C VAL A 84 0.15 -13.48 -10.94
N LEU A 85 -0.45 -12.68 -10.05
CA LEU A 85 -1.55 -11.77 -10.36
C LEU A 85 -1.01 -10.48 -10.95
N GLY A 86 -1.61 -10.00 -12.02
CA GLY A 86 -1.26 -8.77 -12.73
C GLY A 86 -2.49 -7.89 -12.97
N GLU A 87 -3.14 -8.08 -14.11
CA GLU A 87 -4.32 -7.28 -14.52
C GLU A 87 -5.48 -7.43 -13.54
N GLU A 88 -5.63 -8.59 -12.90
CA GLU A 88 -6.66 -8.87 -11.90
C GLU A 88 -6.66 -7.85 -10.76
N LEU A 89 -5.46 -7.36 -10.40
CA LEU A 89 -5.30 -6.38 -9.33
C LEU A 89 -5.76 -4.96 -9.74
N THR A 90 -5.97 -4.73 -11.03
CA THR A 90 -6.35 -3.41 -11.56
C THR A 90 -7.79 -3.37 -12.09
N LEU A 91 -8.52 -4.50 -12.08
CA LEU A 91 -9.91 -4.56 -12.48
C LEU A 91 -10.76 -3.52 -11.73
N GLN A 92 -11.71 -2.91 -12.43
CA GLN A 92 -12.61 -1.92 -11.84
C GLN A 92 -13.34 -2.50 -10.62
N SER A 93 -13.89 -3.72 -10.74
CA SER A 93 -14.57 -4.42 -9.64
C SER A 93 -13.67 -4.61 -8.42
N THR A 94 -12.39 -4.91 -8.61
CA THR A 94 -11.41 -5.01 -7.52
C THR A 94 -11.16 -3.65 -6.88
N ASN A 95 -10.98 -2.61 -7.68
CA ASN A 95 -10.73 -1.25 -7.19
C ASN A 95 -11.92 -0.67 -6.41
N ASP A 96 -13.15 -0.92 -6.85
CA ASP A 96 -14.37 -0.43 -6.20
C ASP A 96 -14.59 -1.05 -4.82
N ASN A 97 -14.11 -2.28 -4.61
CA ASN A 97 -14.39 -3.05 -3.41
C ASN A 97 -13.20 -3.16 -2.42
N VAL A 98 -11.99 -2.77 -2.83
CA VAL A 98 -10.79 -2.96 -2.00
C VAL A 98 -10.88 -2.24 -0.64
N SER A 99 -11.47 -1.05 -0.56
CA SER A 99 -11.60 -0.33 0.72
C SER A 99 -12.56 -1.03 1.68
N THR A 100 -13.61 -1.69 1.17
CA THR A 100 -14.55 -2.49 1.96
C THR A 100 -13.85 -3.70 2.56
N ILE A 101 -13.13 -4.47 1.75
CA ILE A 101 -12.36 -5.65 2.21
C ILE A 101 -11.24 -5.23 3.17
N ALA A 102 -10.53 -4.14 2.88
CA ALA A 102 -9.45 -3.64 3.71
C ALA A 102 -9.93 -3.06 5.07
N ALA A 103 -11.22 -2.86 5.27
CA ALA A 103 -11.78 -2.46 6.56
C ALA A 103 -12.02 -3.65 7.51
N ILE A 104 -11.97 -4.89 7.02
CA ILE A 104 -12.20 -6.11 7.81
C ILE A 104 -10.96 -6.40 8.67
N PRO A 105 -11.08 -6.43 10.02
CA PRO A 105 -9.94 -6.60 10.91
C PRO A 105 -9.14 -7.88 10.66
N GLU A 106 -9.80 -8.99 10.36
CA GLU A 106 -9.15 -10.28 10.13
C GLU A 106 -8.34 -10.29 8.83
N VAL A 107 -8.82 -9.62 7.77
CA VAL A 107 -8.04 -9.41 6.54
C VAL A 107 -6.78 -8.60 6.85
N ARG A 108 -6.92 -7.56 7.68
CA ARG A 108 -5.78 -6.74 8.09
C ARG A 108 -4.77 -7.53 8.90
N ALA A 109 -5.24 -8.31 9.91
CA ALA A 109 -4.36 -9.12 10.74
C ALA A 109 -3.50 -10.06 9.88
N LEU A 110 -4.14 -10.78 8.94
CA LEU A 110 -3.44 -11.65 7.99
C LEU A 110 -2.40 -10.89 7.16
N LEU A 111 -2.80 -9.76 6.57
CA LEU A 111 -1.91 -9.04 5.64
C LEU A 111 -0.80 -8.26 6.35
N VAL A 112 -1.03 -7.71 7.54
CA VAL A 112 0.01 -7.04 8.33
C VAL A 112 1.10 -8.02 8.74
N GLU A 113 0.73 -9.26 9.12
CA GLU A 113 1.70 -10.32 9.39
C GLU A 113 2.59 -10.58 8.15
N LYS A 114 1.96 -10.79 6.98
CA LYS A 114 2.68 -11.01 5.72
C LYS A 114 3.54 -9.82 5.28
N GLN A 115 3.10 -8.61 5.54
CA GLN A 115 3.89 -7.40 5.27
C GLN A 115 5.15 -7.34 6.14
N ARG A 116 5.05 -7.68 7.42
CA ARG A 116 6.19 -7.72 8.33
C ARG A 116 7.21 -8.79 7.97
N GLU A 117 6.76 -9.93 7.44
CA GLU A 117 7.63 -11.03 7.00
C GLU A 117 8.68 -10.56 5.97
N TYR A 118 8.34 -9.64 5.06
CA TYR A 118 9.29 -9.10 4.09
C TYR A 118 10.51 -8.44 4.74
N ASN A 119 10.33 -7.74 5.85
CA ASN A 119 11.42 -7.02 6.53
C ASN A 119 12.24 -7.92 7.46
N LEU A 120 11.91 -9.20 7.63
CA LEU A 120 12.72 -10.12 8.43
C LEU A 120 14.05 -10.47 7.75
N ALA A 121 14.07 -10.48 6.43
CA ALA A 121 15.22 -10.93 5.64
C ALA A 121 16.03 -9.79 5.01
N GLU A 122 15.39 -8.66 4.71
CA GLU A 122 16.02 -7.61 3.89
C GLU A 122 15.41 -6.22 4.15
N PRO A 123 16.14 -5.13 3.80
CA PRO A 123 15.62 -3.79 3.84
C PRO A 123 14.45 -3.60 2.86
N VAL A 124 13.42 -2.84 3.27
CA VAL A 124 12.23 -2.63 2.45
C VAL A 124 11.85 -1.16 2.35
N VAL A 125 11.25 -0.78 1.21
CA VAL A 125 10.43 0.42 1.06
C VAL A 125 9.00 -0.04 0.86
N MET A 126 8.14 0.21 1.82
CA MET A 126 6.76 -0.26 1.81
C MET A 126 5.80 0.93 1.69
N GLU A 127 4.86 0.83 0.75
CA GLU A 127 3.84 1.86 0.55
C GLU A 127 2.45 1.36 0.95
N GLY A 128 1.66 2.26 1.54
CA GLY A 128 0.31 1.93 1.98
C GLY A 128 -0.51 3.09 2.50
N ARG A 129 -1.25 2.84 3.61
CA ARG A 129 -2.09 3.81 4.32
C ARG A 129 -1.76 3.92 5.80
N ASP A 130 -1.13 2.90 6.34
CA ASP A 130 -0.90 2.70 7.76
C ASP A 130 0.44 1.98 8.04
N ILE A 131 1.38 2.11 7.12
CA ILE A 131 2.68 1.45 7.25
C ILE A 131 3.43 2.02 8.46
N GLY A 132 3.50 3.34 8.57
CA GLY A 132 4.17 4.03 9.67
C GLY A 132 3.40 4.04 10.98
N THR A 133 2.09 3.74 10.99
CA THR A 133 1.28 3.71 12.21
C THR A 133 1.04 2.30 12.73
N VAL A 134 0.95 1.29 11.86
CA VAL A 134 0.55 -0.08 12.23
C VAL A 134 1.60 -1.11 11.86
N VAL A 135 2.09 -1.12 10.61
CA VAL A 135 3.01 -2.18 10.15
C VAL A 135 4.39 -2.01 10.79
N PHE A 136 4.98 -0.83 10.68
CA PHE A 136 6.29 -0.46 11.23
C PHE A 136 6.21 0.79 12.11
N PRO A 137 5.49 0.74 13.26
CA PRO A 137 5.30 1.91 14.11
C PRO A 137 6.60 2.45 14.73
N ASN A 138 7.65 1.65 14.78
CA ASN A 138 8.93 2.03 15.39
C ASN A 138 10.02 2.37 14.37
N THR A 139 9.73 2.35 13.06
CA THR A 139 10.73 2.79 12.08
C THR A 139 10.94 4.30 12.19
N PRO A 140 12.18 4.78 12.12
CA PRO A 140 12.45 6.23 12.07
C PRO A 140 12.18 6.85 10.69
N TYR A 141 12.00 6.04 9.64
CA TYR A 141 11.86 6.50 8.25
C TYR A 141 10.39 6.48 7.82
N LYS A 142 9.62 7.50 8.20
CA LYS A 142 8.19 7.62 7.89
C LYS A 142 7.94 8.86 7.05
N TYR A 143 7.25 8.68 5.94
CA TYR A 143 6.86 9.74 5.01
C TYR A 143 5.37 9.65 4.70
N PHE A 144 4.68 10.78 4.81
CA PHE A 144 3.29 10.89 4.40
C PHE A 144 3.22 11.72 3.12
N VAL A 145 3.05 11.03 1.99
CA VAL A 145 3.06 11.61 0.65
C VAL A 145 1.64 12.00 0.26
N THR A 146 1.41 13.28 0.04
CA THR A 146 0.10 13.84 -0.35
C THR A 146 0.19 14.72 -1.60
N ALA A 147 -0.95 15.15 -2.11
CA ALA A 147 -1.10 16.22 -3.09
C ALA A 147 -2.52 16.80 -2.96
N SER A 148 -2.78 17.97 -3.54
CA SER A 148 -4.12 18.54 -3.58
C SER A 148 -5.12 17.60 -4.25
N GLU A 149 -6.39 17.74 -3.92
CA GLU A 149 -7.44 16.88 -4.46
C GLU A 149 -7.52 16.99 -5.99
N GLU A 150 -7.35 18.19 -6.54
CA GLU A 150 -7.35 18.46 -7.97
C GLU A 150 -6.22 17.73 -8.69
N VAL A 151 -5.00 17.80 -8.14
CA VAL A 151 -3.82 17.11 -8.70
C VAL A 151 -4.00 15.60 -8.66
N ARG A 152 -4.53 15.07 -7.56
CA ARG A 152 -4.80 13.63 -7.42
C ARG A 152 -5.89 13.15 -8.36
N ALA A 153 -6.95 13.94 -8.54
CA ALA A 153 -8.04 13.65 -9.49
C ALA A 153 -7.50 13.62 -10.94
N ALA A 154 -6.68 14.59 -11.32
CA ALA A 154 -6.04 14.63 -12.64
C ALA A 154 -5.13 13.41 -12.88
N ARG A 155 -4.31 13.04 -11.89
CA ARG A 155 -3.45 11.85 -11.95
C ARG A 155 -4.28 10.55 -12.10
N ARG A 156 -5.43 10.46 -11.42
CA ARG A 156 -6.32 9.30 -11.47
C ARG A 156 -6.99 9.18 -12.84
N ALA A 157 -7.50 10.28 -13.38
CA ALA A 157 -8.06 10.33 -14.72
C ALA A 157 -7.03 9.90 -15.79
N ALA A 158 -5.79 10.35 -15.67
CA ALA A 158 -4.70 9.95 -16.56
C ALA A 158 -4.39 8.44 -16.52
N GLN A 159 -4.74 7.74 -15.44
CA GLN A 159 -4.65 6.28 -15.32
C GLN A 159 -5.84 5.53 -15.96
N GLY A 160 -6.81 6.25 -16.52
CA GLY A 160 -8.03 5.66 -17.10
C GLY A 160 -8.99 5.08 -16.06
N LEU A 161 -8.88 5.47 -14.79
CA LEU A 161 -9.71 4.98 -13.69
C LEU A 161 -10.76 6.01 -13.31
N THR A 162 -11.99 5.55 -13.06
CA THR A 162 -13.17 6.40 -12.83
C THR A 162 -13.66 6.39 -11.38
N ASP A 163 -12.97 5.65 -10.47
CA ASP A 163 -13.34 5.57 -9.07
C ASP A 163 -13.16 6.93 -8.36
N SER A 164 -14.10 7.26 -7.49
CA SER A 164 -14.05 8.50 -6.70
C SER A 164 -12.92 8.43 -5.66
N ILE A 165 -11.88 9.26 -5.88
CA ILE A 165 -10.78 9.41 -4.92
C ILE A 165 -11.30 9.89 -3.57
N ALA A 166 -12.20 10.88 -3.55
CA ALA A 166 -12.76 11.45 -2.34
C ALA A 166 -13.53 10.40 -1.53
N GLU A 167 -14.34 9.55 -2.19
CA GLU A 167 -15.04 8.47 -1.52
C GLU A 167 -14.09 7.42 -0.96
N ARG A 168 -13.04 7.07 -1.71
CA ARG A 168 -12.03 6.13 -1.29
C ARG A 168 -11.25 6.64 -0.08
N ASP A 169 -10.78 7.88 -0.13
CA ASP A 169 -10.05 8.49 0.99
C ASP A 169 -10.95 8.63 2.23
N ARG A 170 -12.23 8.97 2.04
CA ARG A 170 -13.21 8.99 3.13
C ARG A 170 -13.37 7.60 3.78
N LYS A 171 -13.50 6.54 2.98
CA LYS A 171 -13.58 5.16 3.48
C LYS A 171 -12.28 4.76 4.21
N ASP A 172 -11.11 5.08 3.62
CA ASP A 172 -9.81 4.76 4.20
C ASP A 172 -9.57 5.50 5.53
N SER A 173 -10.00 6.76 5.64
CA SER A 173 -9.86 7.57 6.87
C SER A 173 -10.91 7.23 7.94
N ALA A 174 -12.09 6.75 7.55
CA ALA A 174 -13.19 6.41 8.46
C ALA A 174 -13.09 4.98 9.04
N ARG A 175 -12.06 4.20 8.69
CA ARG A 175 -11.88 2.84 9.23
C ARG A 175 -11.78 2.87 10.75
N ALA A 176 -12.49 1.95 11.41
CA ALA A 176 -12.37 1.77 12.85
C ALA A 176 -11.00 1.17 13.26
N CYS A 177 -10.38 0.42 12.34
CA CYS A 177 -9.07 -0.18 12.53
C CYS A 177 -8.11 0.33 11.47
N ALA A 178 -6.96 0.87 11.88
CA ALA A 178 -5.89 1.36 11.03
C ALA A 178 -6.38 2.38 9.97
N PRO A 179 -6.94 3.51 10.37
CA PRO A 179 -7.37 4.56 9.46
C PRO A 179 -6.18 5.13 8.68
N LEU A 180 -6.46 5.74 7.52
CA LEU A 180 -5.48 6.57 6.84
C LEU A 180 -5.20 7.80 7.71
N THR A 181 -4.09 7.79 8.42
CA THR A 181 -3.65 8.86 9.32
C THR A 181 -2.13 9.00 9.22
N MET A 182 -1.66 10.23 9.20
CA MET A 182 -0.23 10.50 9.28
C MET A 182 0.27 10.15 10.69
N ALA A 183 1.35 9.38 10.79
CA ALA A 183 2.02 9.15 12.06
C ALA A 183 2.62 10.45 12.59
N ASP A 184 2.61 10.65 13.92
CA ASP A 184 3.06 11.90 14.55
C ASP A 184 4.53 12.24 14.24
N ASP A 185 5.35 11.22 14.00
CA ASP A 185 6.76 11.31 13.66
C ASP A 185 7.03 11.18 12.15
N ALA A 186 5.98 11.17 11.32
CA ALA A 186 6.13 11.12 9.87
C ALA A 186 6.42 12.50 9.28
N LYS A 187 7.27 12.52 8.25
CA LYS A 187 7.54 13.71 7.46
C LYS A 187 6.46 13.89 6.39
N LEU A 188 5.77 15.03 6.41
CA LEU A 188 4.79 15.37 5.37
C LEU A 188 5.53 15.78 4.09
N VAL A 189 5.11 15.19 2.96
CA VAL A 189 5.64 15.50 1.63
C VAL A 189 4.47 15.82 0.70
N ASP A 190 4.23 17.10 0.48
CA ASP A 190 3.23 17.58 -0.49
C ASP A 190 3.87 17.60 -1.88
N THR A 191 3.29 16.84 -2.78
CA THR A 191 3.78 16.66 -4.16
C THR A 191 2.99 17.46 -5.19
N SER A 192 2.15 18.41 -4.76
CA SER A 192 1.27 19.17 -5.65
C SER A 192 2.06 19.93 -6.74
N ASP A 193 3.17 20.54 -6.35
CA ASP A 193 4.00 21.38 -7.20
C ASP A 193 5.39 20.77 -7.47
N MET A 194 5.59 19.49 -7.17
CA MET A 194 6.88 18.81 -7.33
C MET A 194 6.84 17.80 -8.46
N SER A 195 7.95 17.72 -9.22
CA SER A 195 8.16 16.58 -10.12
C SER A 195 8.47 15.30 -9.32
N ILE A 196 8.30 14.14 -9.95
CA ILE A 196 8.62 12.85 -9.32
C ILE A 196 10.07 12.81 -8.88
N GLU A 197 10.99 13.30 -9.71
CA GLU A 197 12.44 13.35 -9.45
C GLU A 197 12.76 14.22 -8.22
N GLN A 198 12.09 15.37 -8.08
CA GLN A 198 12.25 16.25 -6.92
C GLN A 198 11.77 15.58 -5.63
N VAL A 199 10.64 14.88 -5.67
CA VAL A 199 10.13 14.15 -4.50
C VAL A 199 11.07 13.01 -4.10
N VAL A 200 11.54 12.23 -5.08
CA VAL A 200 12.49 11.13 -4.83
C VAL A 200 13.78 11.65 -4.24
N ALA A 201 14.39 12.69 -4.85
CA ALA A 201 15.62 13.30 -4.35
C ALA A 201 15.47 13.81 -2.91
N TYR A 202 14.37 14.52 -2.61
CA TYR A 202 14.07 15.04 -1.27
C TYR A 202 14.00 13.95 -0.20
N ILE A 203 13.27 12.84 -0.50
CA ILE A 203 13.13 11.75 0.46
C ILE A 203 14.42 10.93 0.57
N ALA A 204 15.09 10.64 -0.55
CA ALA A 204 16.35 9.87 -0.55
C ALA A 204 17.46 10.60 0.21
N GLU A 205 17.61 11.91 0.04
CA GLU A 205 18.56 12.72 0.78
C GLU A 205 18.31 12.67 2.29
N ASP A 206 17.05 12.80 2.72
CA ASP A 206 16.68 12.69 4.14
C ASP A 206 17.02 11.31 4.71
N ILE A 207 16.74 10.23 3.94
CA ILE A 207 17.08 8.87 4.35
C ILE A 207 18.59 8.69 4.49
N HIS A 208 19.38 9.12 3.50
CA HIS A 208 20.84 9.02 3.52
C HIS A 208 21.43 9.76 4.73
N ASN A 209 20.97 10.99 4.99
CA ASN A 209 21.43 11.80 6.12
C ASN A 209 21.12 11.16 7.50
N ARG A 210 20.07 10.34 7.58
CA ARG A 210 19.65 9.66 8.82
C ARG A 210 20.19 8.24 8.96
N MET A 211 20.71 7.66 7.88
CA MET A 211 21.40 6.36 7.90
C MET A 211 22.91 6.48 8.09
N ALA A 212 23.49 7.67 7.81
CA ALA A 212 24.91 7.97 8.03
C ALA A 212 25.25 8.11 9.53
#